data_905fb50d339c718b41f5b4c6ecdad83c
#
_entry.id   905fb50d339c718b41f5b4c6ecdad83c
#
_cell.length_a   1.000
_cell.length_b   1.000
_cell.length_c   1.000
_cell.angle_alpha   90.00
_cell.angle_beta   90.00
_cell.angle_gamma   90.00
#
_symmetry.space_group_name_H-M   'P 1'
#
loop_
_entity.id
_entity.type
_entity.pdbx_description
1 polymer ?
#
loop_
_entity_poly.entity_id
_entity_poly.type
_entity_poly.pdbx_seq_one_letter_code
_entity_poly.pdbx_strand_id
1 'polypeptide(L)'
;MDGSETPFAQERAQQVQQEYQLGLAFFSKQHWKTAARHFGLADQKSGRHDVHQHLYRSYHGLSLVYCGDVSGLNLCRHAAAKETIQATVFQNLALSEIRFRHRKRACAAIRLGLQVDPRHPGLLKLRRDMGVRRNPCLPFLRRENLLNKWLGKVTYRRVSREGASR
;
A
#
# COMPACT_ATOMS: atom_id res chain seq x y z
N MET A 1 -4.99 -10.51 -37.35
CA MET A 1 -3.67 -10.11 -36.85
C MET A 1 -3.44 -10.93 -35.61
N ASP A 2 -2.90 -12.16 -35.84
CA ASP A 2 -2.72 -13.16 -34.79
C ASP A 2 -1.49 -12.81 -33.97
N GLY A 3 -1.72 -12.43 -32.71
CA GLY A 3 -0.68 -12.23 -31.73
C GLY A 3 -0.14 -13.57 -31.23
N SER A 4 0.58 -14.28 -32.06
CA SER A 4 1.37 -15.44 -31.62
C SER A 4 2.50 -14.92 -30.72
N GLU A 5 2.22 -14.89 -29.41
CA GLU A 5 3.28 -14.69 -28.42
C GLU A 5 4.38 -15.73 -28.68
N THR A 6 5.58 -15.26 -28.91
CA THR A 6 6.71 -16.16 -29.17
C THR A 6 6.92 -17.08 -27.97
N PRO A 7 7.33 -18.36 -28.16
CA PRO A 7 7.59 -19.29 -27.05
C PRO A 7 8.47 -18.69 -25.95
N PHE A 8 9.44 -17.85 -26.31
CA PHE A 8 10.31 -17.11 -25.37
C PHE A 8 9.54 -16.07 -24.52
N ALA A 9 8.49 -15.45 -25.05
CA ALA A 9 7.67 -14.51 -24.28
C ALA A 9 6.84 -15.24 -23.22
N GLN A 10 6.30 -16.42 -23.56
CA GLN A 10 5.55 -17.28 -22.64
C GLN A 10 6.44 -17.85 -21.53
N GLU A 11 7.63 -18.35 -21.85
CA GLU A 11 8.60 -18.82 -20.85
C GLU A 11 9.01 -17.70 -19.90
N ARG A 12 9.26 -16.50 -20.43
CA ARG A 12 9.59 -15.32 -19.62
C ARG A 12 8.45 -14.95 -18.68
N ALA A 13 7.20 -14.94 -19.16
CA ALA A 13 6.03 -14.65 -18.32
C ALA A 13 5.86 -15.68 -17.20
N GLN A 14 6.09 -16.97 -17.49
CA GLN A 14 6.07 -18.03 -16.50
C GLN A 14 7.14 -17.85 -15.43
N GLN A 15 8.37 -17.50 -15.84
CA GLN A 15 9.46 -17.22 -14.89
C GLN A 15 9.14 -16.01 -13.99
N VAL A 16 8.60 -14.93 -14.54
CA VAL A 16 8.15 -13.76 -13.76
C VAL A 16 7.11 -14.16 -12.73
N GLN A 17 6.13 -14.94 -13.14
CA GLN A 17 5.08 -15.42 -12.25
C GLN A 17 5.63 -16.33 -11.14
N GLN A 18 6.56 -17.22 -11.45
CA GLN A 18 7.21 -18.08 -10.44
C GLN A 18 7.98 -17.24 -9.40
N GLU A 19 8.79 -16.28 -9.84
CA GLU A 19 9.50 -15.37 -8.95
C GLU A 19 8.53 -14.58 -8.05
N TYR A 20 7.44 -14.10 -8.61
CA TYR A 20 6.42 -13.39 -7.84
C TYR A 20 5.78 -14.27 -6.77
N GLN A 21 5.40 -15.51 -7.09
CA GLN A 21 4.82 -16.46 -6.13
C GLN A 21 5.81 -16.83 -5.01
N LEU A 22 7.08 -17.07 -5.35
CA LEU A 22 8.14 -17.28 -4.36
C LEU A 22 8.29 -16.05 -3.46
N GLY A 23 8.29 -14.86 -4.05
CA GLY A 23 8.32 -13.60 -3.31
C GLY A 23 7.17 -13.52 -2.28
N LEU A 24 5.93 -13.82 -2.67
CA LEU A 24 4.77 -13.84 -1.79
C LEU A 24 4.91 -14.88 -0.67
N ALA A 25 5.41 -16.07 -0.98
CA ALA A 25 5.62 -17.13 0.00
C ALA A 25 6.65 -16.74 1.07
N PHE A 26 7.75 -16.08 0.69
CA PHE A 26 8.74 -15.56 1.65
C PHE A 26 8.23 -14.32 2.38
N PHE A 27 7.46 -13.46 1.72
CA PHE A 27 6.86 -12.28 2.32
C PHE A 27 5.88 -12.64 3.43
N SER A 28 5.04 -13.65 3.24
CA SER A 28 4.11 -14.14 4.26
C SER A 28 4.82 -14.70 5.49
N LYS A 29 6.01 -15.28 5.30
CA LYS A 29 6.89 -15.77 6.38
C LYS A 29 7.78 -14.70 6.99
N GLN A 30 7.61 -13.43 6.58
CA GLN A 30 8.40 -12.28 7.03
C GLN A 30 9.91 -12.37 6.69
N HIS A 31 10.27 -13.19 5.72
CA HIS A 31 11.64 -13.27 5.19
C HIS A 31 11.88 -12.16 4.16
N TRP A 32 11.91 -10.92 4.67
CA TRP A 32 11.86 -9.71 3.84
C TRP A 32 13.00 -9.61 2.81
N LYS A 33 14.22 -9.98 3.21
CA LYS A 33 15.40 -9.94 2.32
C LYS A 33 15.26 -10.91 1.14
N THR A 34 14.81 -12.13 1.41
CA THR A 34 14.58 -13.15 0.37
C THR A 34 13.41 -12.74 -0.53
N ALA A 35 12.32 -12.24 0.07
CA ALA A 35 11.17 -11.73 -0.66
C ALA A 35 11.57 -10.56 -1.59
N ALA A 36 12.37 -9.60 -1.10
CA ALA A 36 12.88 -8.49 -1.91
C ALA A 36 13.66 -8.98 -3.13
N ARG A 37 14.51 -10.02 -2.98
CA ARG A 37 15.26 -10.61 -4.10
C ARG A 37 14.34 -11.18 -5.17
N HIS A 38 13.33 -11.98 -4.77
CA HIS A 38 12.41 -12.59 -5.72
C HIS A 38 11.51 -11.55 -6.40
N PHE A 39 10.96 -10.58 -5.67
CA PHE A 39 10.19 -9.49 -6.29
C PHE A 39 11.05 -8.61 -7.20
N GLY A 40 12.32 -8.38 -6.84
CA GLY A 40 13.27 -7.66 -7.68
C GLY A 40 13.53 -8.39 -9.00
N LEU A 41 13.67 -9.72 -8.98
CA LEU A 41 13.80 -10.55 -10.19
C LEU A 41 12.51 -10.49 -11.03
N ALA A 42 11.33 -10.54 -10.41
CA ALA A 42 10.08 -10.40 -11.11
C ALA A 42 9.95 -9.02 -11.78
N ASP A 43 10.25 -7.92 -11.08
CA ASP A 43 10.25 -6.55 -11.64
C ASP A 43 11.26 -6.39 -12.79
N GLN A 44 12.46 -6.97 -12.65
CA GLN A 44 13.51 -6.89 -13.68
C GLN A 44 13.17 -7.70 -14.93
N LYS A 45 12.64 -8.91 -14.76
CA LYS A 45 12.26 -9.81 -15.86
C LYS A 45 10.94 -9.41 -16.52
N SER A 46 10.06 -8.69 -15.84
CA SER A 46 8.79 -8.20 -16.41
C SER A 46 9.07 -7.24 -17.57
N GLY A 47 8.29 -7.35 -18.64
CA GLY A 47 8.38 -6.45 -19.79
C GLY A 47 7.74 -5.09 -19.50
N ARG A 48 8.06 -4.07 -20.31
CA ARG A 48 7.46 -2.72 -20.19
C ARG A 48 5.94 -2.71 -20.39
N HIS A 49 5.41 -3.75 -21.03
CA HIS A 49 3.97 -3.91 -21.30
C HIS A 49 3.29 -4.89 -20.33
N ASP A 50 4.02 -5.40 -19.34
CA ASP A 50 3.44 -6.27 -18.33
C ASP A 50 2.52 -5.45 -17.40
N VAL A 51 1.24 -5.76 -17.41
CA VAL A 51 0.21 -5.10 -16.61
C VAL A 51 0.50 -5.19 -15.11
N HIS A 52 1.26 -6.19 -14.68
CA HIS A 52 1.61 -6.43 -13.28
C HIS A 52 2.98 -5.86 -12.88
N GLN A 53 3.71 -5.20 -13.77
CA GLN A 53 5.05 -4.66 -13.46
C GLN A 53 5.04 -3.75 -12.23
N HIS A 54 4.04 -2.87 -12.12
CA HIS A 54 3.93 -1.96 -10.96
C HIS A 54 3.63 -2.71 -9.67
N LEU A 55 2.89 -3.82 -9.75
CA LEU A 55 2.64 -4.70 -8.61
C LEU A 55 3.95 -5.32 -8.10
N TYR A 56 4.75 -5.92 -8.98
CA TYR A 56 6.04 -6.52 -8.61
C TYR A 56 6.98 -5.49 -7.99
N ARG A 57 7.11 -4.33 -8.62
CA ARG A 57 7.91 -3.20 -8.13
C ARG A 57 7.45 -2.71 -6.76
N SER A 58 6.14 -2.65 -6.53
CA SER A 58 5.60 -2.21 -5.25
C SER A 58 5.91 -3.20 -4.11
N TYR A 59 5.83 -4.51 -4.36
CA TYR A 59 6.22 -5.53 -3.40
C TYR A 59 7.73 -5.56 -3.17
N HIS A 60 8.54 -5.38 -4.22
CA HIS A 60 9.98 -5.22 -4.09
C HIS A 60 10.30 -4.05 -3.15
N GLY A 61 9.72 -2.87 -3.43
CA GLY A 61 9.91 -1.69 -2.60
C GLY A 61 9.46 -1.89 -1.16
N LEU A 62 8.28 -2.48 -0.91
CA LEU A 62 7.78 -2.75 0.44
C LEU A 62 8.70 -3.73 1.20
N SER A 63 9.21 -4.76 0.53
CA SER A 63 10.12 -5.72 1.15
C SER A 63 11.44 -5.05 1.57
N LEU A 64 11.99 -4.16 0.73
CA LEU A 64 13.16 -3.35 1.07
C LEU A 64 12.89 -2.43 2.27
N VAL A 65 11.72 -1.79 2.32
CA VAL A 65 11.31 -0.96 3.47
C VAL A 65 11.27 -1.78 4.77
N TYR A 66 10.81 -3.02 4.71
CA TYR A 66 10.83 -3.90 5.89
C TYR A 66 12.24 -4.37 6.27
N CYS A 67 13.19 -4.39 5.32
CA CYS A 67 14.61 -4.58 5.59
C CYS A 67 15.29 -3.32 6.18
N GLY A 68 14.58 -2.17 6.25
CA GLY A 68 15.14 -0.90 6.69
C GLY A 68 15.75 -0.04 5.57
N ASP A 69 15.65 -0.48 4.32
CA ASP A 69 16.18 0.26 3.18
C ASP A 69 15.17 1.33 2.70
N VAL A 70 15.62 2.59 2.81
CA VAL A 70 14.82 3.77 2.41
C VAL A 70 14.56 3.81 0.89
N SER A 71 15.45 3.22 0.08
CA SER A 71 15.28 3.18 -1.37
C SER A 71 13.98 2.51 -1.80
N GLY A 72 13.51 1.53 -1.02
CA GLY A 72 12.24 0.83 -1.24
C GLY A 72 11.03 1.76 -1.26
N LEU A 73 11.05 2.85 -0.47
CA LEU A 73 9.96 3.83 -0.49
C LEU A 73 9.84 4.54 -1.84
N ASN A 74 10.97 4.84 -2.48
CA ASN A 74 10.97 5.45 -3.80
C ASN A 74 10.42 4.50 -4.87
N LEU A 75 10.73 3.19 -4.77
CA LEU A 75 10.14 2.18 -5.66
C LEU A 75 8.62 2.10 -5.52
N CYS A 76 8.10 2.09 -4.28
CA CYS A 76 6.65 2.12 -4.03
C CYS A 76 5.99 3.38 -4.59
N ARG A 77 6.61 4.55 -4.42
CA ARG A 77 6.10 5.82 -4.96
C ARG A 77 6.08 5.83 -6.48
N HIS A 78 7.16 5.35 -7.10
CA HIS A 78 7.25 5.27 -8.56
C HIS A 78 6.23 4.29 -9.14
N ALA A 79 6.03 3.12 -8.50
CA ALA A 79 5.00 2.17 -8.90
C ALA A 79 3.61 2.80 -8.82
N ALA A 80 3.26 3.42 -7.69
CA ALA A 80 1.95 4.02 -7.48
C ALA A 80 1.67 5.24 -8.37
N ALA A 81 2.70 5.98 -8.80
CA ALA A 81 2.54 7.12 -9.70
C ALA A 81 2.08 6.73 -11.12
N LYS A 82 2.31 5.48 -11.51
CA LYS A 82 1.98 4.95 -12.84
C LYS A 82 0.85 3.93 -12.81
N GLU A 83 0.39 3.57 -11.61
CA GLU A 83 -0.62 2.54 -11.43
C GLU A 83 -2.04 3.12 -11.54
N THR A 84 -2.91 2.42 -12.24
CA THR A 84 -4.31 2.82 -12.43
C THR A 84 -5.32 1.70 -12.16
N ILE A 85 -4.85 0.45 -12.03
CA ILE A 85 -5.72 -0.73 -12.04
C ILE A 85 -5.65 -1.48 -10.71
N GLN A 86 -4.48 -1.54 -10.06
CA GLN A 86 -4.25 -2.44 -8.94
C GLN A 86 -4.17 -1.72 -7.61
N ALA A 87 -5.23 -1.81 -6.82
CA ALA A 87 -5.33 -1.20 -5.49
C ALA A 87 -4.24 -1.67 -4.51
N THR A 88 -3.72 -2.89 -4.68
CA THR A 88 -2.64 -3.45 -3.86
C THR A 88 -1.34 -2.62 -3.93
N VAL A 89 -1.05 -1.99 -5.07
CA VAL A 89 0.11 -1.10 -5.22
C VAL A 89 0.02 0.09 -4.26
N PHE A 90 -1.17 0.68 -4.14
CA PHE A 90 -1.44 1.76 -3.20
C PHE A 90 -1.44 1.29 -1.74
N GLN A 91 -1.84 0.03 -1.47
CA GLN A 91 -1.69 -0.57 -0.14
C GLN A 91 -0.22 -0.68 0.25
N ASN A 92 0.64 -1.18 -0.65
CA ASN A 92 2.06 -1.32 -0.42
C ASN A 92 2.74 0.04 -0.21
N LEU A 93 2.34 1.07 -0.97
CA LEU A 93 2.77 2.44 -0.75
C LEU A 93 2.32 2.95 0.63
N ALA A 94 1.06 2.74 1.00
CA ALA A 94 0.55 3.20 2.30
C ALA A 94 1.30 2.56 3.47
N LEU A 95 1.58 1.25 3.42
CA LEU A 95 2.38 0.54 4.41
C LEU A 95 3.80 1.09 4.51
N SER A 96 4.44 1.36 3.36
CA SER A 96 5.77 1.95 3.29
C SER A 96 5.79 3.36 3.91
N GLU A 97 4.82 4.21 3.60
CA GLU A 97 4.71 5.56 4.18
C GLU A 97 4.40 5.53 5.69
N ILE A 98 3.62 4.54 6.16
CA ILE A 98 3.37 4.33 7.60
C ILE A 98 4.66 3.96 8.31
N ARG A 99 5.48 3.10 7.74
CA ARG A 99 6.77 2.69 8.32
C ARG A 99 7.71 3.87 8.57
N PHE A 100 7.68 4.86 7.66
CA PHE A 100 8.45 6.11 7.78
C PHE A 100 7.69 7.24 8.50
N ARG A 101 6.55 6.94 9.14
CA ARG A 101 5.70 7.92 9.87
C ARG A 101 5.14 9.05 9.01
N HIS A 102 5.11 8.89 7.70
CA HIS A 102 4.56 9.86 6.75
C HIS A 102 3.03 9.79 6.67
N ARG A 103 2.34 10.02 7.79
CA ARG A 103 0.89 9.82 7.94
C ARG A 103 0.04 10.49 6.86
N LYS A 104 0.36 11.73 6.46
CA LYS A 104 -0.41 12.44 5.42
C LYS A 104 -0.33 11.69 4.07
N ARG A 105 0.87 11.24 3.68
CA ARG A 105 1.10 10.50 2.43
C ARG A 105 0.44 9.13 2.47
N ALA A 106 0.51 8.44 3.59
CA ALA A 106 -0.18 7.16 3.77
C ALA A 106 -1.71 7.31 3.60
N CYS A 107 -2.33 8.33 4.21
CA CYS A 107 -3.76 8.62 4.02
C CYS A 107 -4.10 8.94 2.56
N ALA A 108 -3.23 9.65 1.84
CA ALA A 108 -3.41 9.93 0.42
C ALA A 108 -3.35 8.64 -0.42
N ALA A 109 -2.37 7.77 -0.16
CA ALA A 109 -2.24 6.48 -0.84
C ALA A 109 -3.47 5.59 -0.59
N ILE A 110 -3.96 5.49 0.66
CA ILE A 110 -5.17 4.74 0.99
C ILE A 110 -6.37 5.28 0.21
N ARG A 111 -6.53 6.60 0.12
CA ARG A 111 -7.63 7.21 -0.63
C ARG A 111 -7.57 6.86 -2.12
N LEU A 112 -6.39 6.98 -2.74
CA LEU A 112 -6.20 6.63 -4.15
C LEU A 112 -6.49 5.15 -4.41
N GLY A 113 -5.98 4.25 -3.57
CA GLY A 113 -6.25 2.84 -3.72
C GLY A 113 -7.73 2.47 -3.56
N LEU A 114 -8.47 3.17 -2.68
CA LEU A 114 -9.91 2.98 -2.53
C LEU A 114 -10.74 3.63 -3.65
N GLN A 115 -10.15 4.49 -4.47
CA GLN A 115 -10.78 4.94 -5.72
C GLN A 115 -10.67 3.86 -6.80
N VAL A 116 -9.58 3.08 -6.80
CA VAL A 116 -9.36 1.95 -7.73
C VAL A 116 -10.23 0.76 -7.33
N ASP A 117 -10.19 0.36 -6.06
CA ASP A 117 -11.03 -0.69 -5.50
C ASP A 117 -11.62 -0.27 -4.15
N PRO A 118 -12.89 0.19 -4.12
CA PRO A 118 -13.56 0.62 -2.91
C PRO A 118 -13.72 -0.46 -1.83
N ARG A 119 -13.65 -1.74 -2.22
CA ARG A 119 -13.84 -2.89 -1.35
C ARG A 119 -12.55 -3.58 -0.94
N HIS A 120 -11.38 -3.05 -1.32
CA HIS A 120 -10.09 -3.66 -1.05
C HIS A 120 -9.85 -3.85 0.47
N PRO A 121 -9.77 -5.10 0.97
CA PRO A 121 -9.84 -5.37 2.41
C PRO A 121 -8.65 -4.78 3.18
N GLY A 122 -7.44 -4.86 2.61
CA GLY A 122 -6.23 -4.31 3.24
C GLY A 122 -6.26 -2.80 3.39
N LEU A 123 -6.75 -2.08 2.38
CA LEU A 123 -6.89 -0.62 2.44
C LEU A 123 -7.98 -0.18 3.42
N LEU A 124 -9.11 -0.91 3.46
CA LEU A 124 -10.18 -0.65 4.43
C LEU A 124 -9.68 -0.88 5.87
N LYS A 125 -8.87 -1.93 6.10
CA LYS A 125 -8.22 -2.17 7.39
C LYS A 125 -7.28 -1.02 7.74
N LEU A 126 -6.37 -0.65 6.85
CA LEU A 126 -5.44 0.47 7.09
C LEU A 126 -6.16 1.79 7.38
N ARG A 127 -7.26 2.07 6.66
CA ARG A 127 -8.09 3.26 6.91
C ARG A 127 -8.68 3.27 8.32
N ARG A 128 -9.15 2.12 8.82
CA ARG A 128 -9.65 1.97 10.19
C ARG A 128 -8.54 2.15 11.22
N ASP A 129 -7.42 1.46 11.03
CA ASP A 129 -6.28 1.46 11.97
C ASP A 129 -5.63 2.85 12.08
N MET A 130 -5.57 3.58 10.98
CA MET A 130 -5.09 4.97 11.00
C MET A 130 -6.06 5.94 11.66
N GLY A 131 -7.29 5.53 11.90
CA GLY A 131 -8.36 6.35 12.44
C GLY A 131 -8.82 7.44 11.48
N VAL A 132 -10.12 7.59 11.33
CA VAL A 132 -10.69 8.73 10.61
C VAL A 132 -10.47 9.96 11.48
N ARG A 133 -9.65 10.92 11.03
CA ARG A 133 -9.63 12.24 11.67
C ARG A 133 -11.00 12.86 11.45
N ARG A 134 -11.80 12.90 12.50
CA ARG A 134 -13.08 13.62 12.49
C ARG A 134 -12.84 15.08 12.13
N ASN A 135 -13.78 15.66 11.44
CA ASN A 135 -13.82 17.11 11.27
C ASN A 135 -13.79 17.78 12.64
N PRO A 136 -13.16 18.95 12.78
CA PRO A 136 -13.19 19.68 14.03
C PRO A 136 -14.66 19.89 14.44
N CYS A 137 -14.96 19.72 15.73
CA CYS A 137 -16.34 19.86 16.24
C CYS A 137 -16.92 21.25 15.90
N LEU A 138 -16.06 22.25 15.82
CA LEU A 138 -16.39 23.62 15.42
C LEU A 138 -15.63 23.98 14.14
N PRO A 139 -16.26 23.93 12.95
CA PRO A 139 -15.60 24.12 11.66
C PRO A 139 -15.05 25.54 11.45
N PHE A 140 -15.60 26.52 12.13
CA PHE A 140 -15.17 27.93 12.10
C PHE A 140 -13.99 28.25 13.01
N LEU A 141 -13.58 27.33 13.93
CA LEU A 141 -12.44 27.50 14.78
C LEU A 141 -11.26 26.68 14.29
N ARG A 142 -10.05 27.27 14.31
CA ARG A 142 -8.82 26.55 13.97
C ARG A 142 -8.70 25.27 14.82
N ARG A 143 -8.28 24.18 14.19
CA ARG A 143 -8.15 22.84 14.81
C ARG A 143 -7.26 22.83 16.07
N GLU A 144 -6.33 23.75 16.15
CA GLU A 144 -5.37 23.91 17.26
C GLU A 144 -5.99 24.61 18.47
N ASN A 145 -7.18 25.19 18.32
CA ASN A 145 -7.88 25.88 19.40
C ASN A 145 -8.21 24.89 20.53
N LEU A 146 -7.98 25.34 21.78
CA LEU A 146 -8.18 24.55 23.00
C LEU A 146 -9.62 24.00 23.11
N LEU A 147 -10.62 24.77 22.65
CA LEU A 147 -12.03 24.34 22.63
C LEU A 147 -12.25 23.14 21.69
N ASN A 148 -11.67 23.16 20.47
CA ASN A 148 -11.76 22.02 19.55
C ASN A 148 -11.03 20.79 20.08
N LYS A 149 -9.89 20.97 20.75
CA LYS A 149 -9.15 19.88 21.41
C LYS A 149 -9.93 19.29 22.59
N TRP A 150 -10.55 20.12 23.40
CA TRP A 150 -11.34 19.69 24.54
C TRP A 150 -12.62 18.95 24.10
N LEU A 151 -13.42 19.54 23.20
CA LEU A 151 -14.61 18.92 22.63
C LEU A 151 -14.29 17.61 21.93
N GLY A 152 -13.16 17.55 21.18
CA GLY A 152 -12.71 16.31 20.53
C GLY A 152 -12.38 15.20 21.54
N LYS A 153 -11.81 15.52 22.71
CA LYS A 153 -11.54 14.55 23.79
C LYS A 153 -12.84 14.04 24.44
N VAL A 154 -13.79 14.92 24.69
CA VAL A 154 -15.07 14.55 25.32
C VAL A 154 -15.92 13.66 24.42
N THR A 155 -16.02 14.01 23.14
CA THR A 155 -16.77 13.20 22.15
C THR A 155 -16.09 11.86 21.86
N TYR A 156 -14.73 11.78 21.92
CA TYR A 156 -14.00 10.53 21.76
C TYR A 156 -14.29 9.54 22.90
N ARG A 157 -14.32 10.00 24.14
CA ARG A 157 -14.63 9.14 25.31
C ARG A 157 -16.05 8.55 25.23
N ARG A 158 -17.01 9.29 24.70
CA ARG A 158 -18.41 8.84 24.59
C ARG A 158 -18.56 7.70 23.58
N VAL A 159 -17.95 7.81 22.42
CA VAL A 159 -18.03 6.78 21.35
C VAL A 159 -17.23 5.53 21.67
N SER A 160 -16.10 5.65 22.38
CA SER A 160 -15.33 4.48 22.84
C SER A 160 -16.09 3.65 23.88
N ARG A 161 -16.99 4.25 24.66
CA ARG A 161 -17.84 3.54 25.63
C ARG A 161 -19.01 2.82 24.95
N GLU A 162 -19.61 3.40 23.93
CA GLU A 162 -20.73 2.78 23.18
C GLU A 162 -20.24 1.61 22.27
N GLY A 163 -19.00 1.63 21.82
CA GLY A 163 -18.40 0.55 21.02
C GLY A 163 -17.88 -0.64 21.83
N ALA A 164 -17.76 -0.53 23.15
CA ALA A 164 -17.30 -1.59 24.04
C ALA A 164 -18.46 -2.40 24.68
N SER A 165 -19.70 -2.02 24.41
CA SER A 165 -20.91 -2.68 24.95
C SER A 165 -21.75 -3.40 23.88
N ARG A 166 -21.12 -3.78 22.76
CA ARG A 166 -21.69 -4.66 21.71
C ARG A 166 -20.69 -5.83 21.45
#